data_52adc1673ea62d0e9da4048274a3e83d
#
_entry.id   52adc1673ea62d0e9da4048274a3e83d
#
_cell.length_a   1.000
_cell.length_b   1.000
_cell.length_c   1.000
_cell.angle_alpha   90.00
_cell.angle_beta   90.00
_cell.angle_gamma   90.00
#
_symmetry.space_group_name_H-M   'P 1'
#
loop_
_entity.id
_entity.type
_entity.pdbx_description
1 polymer ?
#
loop_
_entity_poly.entity_id
_entity_poly.type
_entity_poly.pdbx_seq_one_letter_code
_entity_poly.pdbx_strand_id
1 'polypeptide(L)'
;MVSAISAYPNSQIRLLKKLSAHTKILWSPNITLGINFMILAAKTLKFIAPFTDIEIVEEHFKLKPETSGTAIQISNALELEPENIKSIRAGGIIGVHEIIFGFPFQTVRLKHESISREAFGDGAKFAVEELVKQENGFYSMEQMLGPYFIDSNKEFMPKSQAPKLSLGKRVSLKLTQGFNSLLNRRMGGK
;
A
#
# COMPACT_ATOMS: atom_id res chain seq x y z
N MET A 1 10.14 16.18 2.17
CA MET A 1 11.06 15.17 1.59
C MET A 1 10.25 13.99 1.08
N VAL A 2 10.53 13.53 -0.14
CA VAL A 2 9.99 12.26 -0.67
C VAL A 2 11.15 11.27 -0.79
N SER A 3 10.97 10.05 -0.30
CA SER A 3 11.95 8.98 -0.38
C SER A 3 11.33 7.70 -0.93
N ALA A 4 11.95 7.14 -1.97
CA ALA A 4 11.60 5.87 -2.61
C ALA A 4 12.61 4.76 -2.31
N ILE A 5 13.38 4.88 -1.25
CA ILE A 5 14.33 3.84 -0.83
C ILE A 5 13.56 2.62 -0.35
N SER A 6 13.84 1.46 -0.96
CA SER A 6 13.09 0.22 -0.72
C SER A 6 13.19 -0.28 0.71
N ALA A 7 14.29 -0.03 1.40
CA ALA A 7 14.45 -0.39 2.81
C ALA A 7 15.32 0.62 3.55
N TYR A 8 14.88 0.98 4.75
CA TYR A 8 15.69 1.73 5.73
C TYR A 8 15.90 0.88 6.97
N PRO A 9 17.09 0.95 7.60
CA PRO A 9 17.27 0.44 8.95
C PRO A 9 16.26 1.08 9.93
N ASN A 10 15.80 0.33 10.91
CA ASN A 10 14.83 0.83 11.90
C ASN A 10 15.29 2.10 12.63
N SER A 11 16.60 2.27 12.83
CA SER A 11 17.17 3.48 13.42
C SER A 11 16.92 4.72 12.55
N GLN A 12 17.07 4.58 11.23
CA GLN A 12 16.81 5.66 10.28
C GLN A 12 15.33 5.98 10.17
N ILE A 13 14.45 4.97 10.16
CA ILE A 13 13.00 5.19 10.18
C ILE A 13 12.61 5.99 11.43
N ARG A 14 13.16 5.66 12.60
CA ARG A 14 12.91 6.41 13.84
C ARG A 14 13.40 7.86 13.74
N LEU A 15 14.56 8.09 13.09
CA LEU A 15 15.07 9.45 12.86
C LEU A 15 14.14 10.24 11.93
N LEU A 16 13.74 9.66 10.80
CA LEU A 16 12.82 10.29 9.87
C LEU A 16 11.48 10.65 10.54
N LYS A 17 10.95 9.75 11.38
CA LYS A 17 9.74 10.03 12.18
C LYS A 17 9.94 11.17 13.17
N LYS A 18 11.11 11.31 13.80
CA LYS A 18 11.41 12.47 14.67
C LYS A 18 11.48 13.76 13.87
N LEU A 19 12.17 13.75 12.73
CA LEU A 19 12.28 14.90 11.84
C LEU A 19 10.92 15.35 11.29
N SER A 20 10.00 14.43 11.08
CA SER A 20 8.67 14.73 10.54
C SER A 20 7.81 15.60 11.47
N ALA A 21 8.18 15.78 12.73
CA ALA A 21 7.55 16.77 13.61
C ALA A 21 7.78 18.22 13.12
N HIS A 22 8.85 18.45 12.36
CA HIS A 22 9.27 19.78 11.89
C HIS A 22 9.17 19.94 10.37
N THR A 23 8.88 18.87 9.63
CA THR A 23 8.78 18.89 8.18
C THR A 23 7.87 17.77 7.66
N LYS A 24 7.55 17.83 6.37
CA LYS A 24 6.74 16.81 5.68
C LYS A 24 7.66 15.74 5.09
N ILE A 25 7.46 14.49 5.45
CA ILE A 25 8.23 13.36 4.95
C ILE A 25 7.27 12.31 4.41
N LEU A 26 7.44 11.92 3.15
CA LEU A 26 6.81 10.75 2.57
C LEU A 26 7.88 9.69 2.31
N TRP A 27 7.65 8.49 2.82
CA TRP A 27 8.46 7.33 2.50
C TRP A 27 7.59 6.21 1.96
N SER A 28 7.99 5.65 0.83
CA SER A 28 7.37 4.47 0.24
C SER A 28 8.43 3.56 -0.37
N PRO A 29 8.49 2.27 -0.02
CA PRO A 29 9.39 1.30 -0.63
C PRO A 29 9.18 1.15 -2.15
N ASN A 30 7.97 1.38 -2.62
CA ASN A 30 7.63 1.52 -4.04
C ASN A 30 6.76 2.76 -4.22
N ILE A 31 7.20 3.67 -5.09
CA ILE A 31 6.52 4.96 -5.29
C ILE A 31 5.57 4.95 -6.50
N THR A 32 5.50 3.86 -7.27
CA THR A 32 4.61 3.81 -8.44
C THR A 32 3.14 3.84 -8.03
N LEU A 33 2.34 4.61 -8.76
CA LEU A 33 0.89 4.74 -8.49
C LEU A 33 0.19 3.39 -8.61
N GLY A 34 0.50 2.61 -9.65
CA GLY A 34 -0.17 1.35 -9.93
C GLY A 34 0.01 0.31 -8.81
N ILE A 35 1.22 0.17 -8.26
CA ILE A 35 1.47 -0.75 -7.13
C ILE A 35 0.72 -0.32 -5.89
N ASN A 36 0.75 0.97 -5.56
CA ASN A 36 0.09 1.45 -4.35
C ASN A 36 -1.44 1.40 -4.47
N PHE A 37 -2.00 1.65 -5.66
CA PHE A 37 -3.41 1.39 -5.96
C PHE A 37 -3.75 -0.10 -5.80
N MET A 38 -2.93 -1.00 -6.37
CA MET A 38 -3.14 -2.44 -6.29
C MET A 38 -3.14 -2.93 -4.83
N ILE A 39 -2.25 -2.41 -3.98
CA ILE A 39 -2.23 -2.71 -2.54
C ILE A 39 -3.55 -2.27 -1.87
N LEU A 40 -4.04 -1.05 -2.13
CA LEU A 40 -5.30 -0.57 -1.57
C LEU A 40 -6.50 -1.43 -2.01
N ALA A 41 -6.56 -1.77 -3.29
CA ALA A 41 -7.61 -2.64 -3.84
C ALA A 41 -7.55 -4.04 -3.22
N ALA A 42 -6.37 -4.62 -3.08
CA ALA A 42 -6.16 -5.92 -2.47
C ALA A 42 -6.55 -5.94 -0.98
N LYS A 43 -6.19 -4.90 -0.21
CA LYS A 43 -6.62 -4.74 1.20
C LYS A 43 -8.14 -4.68 1.31
N THR A 44 -8.79 -3.95 0.40
CA THR A 44 -10.24 -3.86 0.36
C THR A 44 -10.87 -5.23 0.06
N LEU A 45 -10.35 -5.97 -0.92
CA LEU A 45 -10.86 -7.29 -1.25
C LEU A 45 -10.65 -8.30 -0.11
N LYS A 46 -9.46 -8.29 0.52
CA LYS A 46 -9.19 -9.12 1.71
C LYS A 46 -10.15 -8.81 2.86
N PHE A 47 -10.48 -7.53 3.06
CA PHE A 47 -11.43 -7.12 4.09
C PHE A 47 -12.85 -7.61 3.79
N ILE A 48 -13.30 -7.55 2.53
CA ILE A 48 -14.61 -8.04 2.08
C ILE A 48 -14.68 -9.56 2.16
N ALA A 49 -13.61 -10.26 1.78
CA ALA A 49 -13.55 -11.71 1.65
C ALA A 49 -12.33 -12.30 2.38
N PRO A 50 -12.29 -12.25 3.74
CA PRO A 50 -11.15 -12.71 4.53
C PRO A 50 -10.92 -14.22 4.51
N PHE A 51 -11.82 -14.97 3.89
CA PHE A 51 -11.78 -16.44 3.75
C PHE A 51 -11.10 -16.91 2.45
N THR A 52 -10.62 -15.98 1.62
CA THR A 52 -9.97 -16.35 0.34
C THR A 52 -8.52 -16.74 0.56
N ASP A 53 -8.05 -17.72 -0.21
CA ASP A 53 -6.62 -17.99 -0.33
C ASP A 53 -5.97 -16.88 -1.15
N ILE A 54 -4.81 -16.39 -0.69
CA ILE A 54 -4.13 -15.28 -1.36
C ILE A 54 -2.70 -15.69 -1.67
N GLU A 55 -2.34 -15.62 -2.95
CA GLU A 55 -0.99 -15.87 -3.45
C GLU A 55 -0.46 -14.65 -4.20
N ILE A 56 0.84 -14.43 -4.15
CA ILE A 56 1.53 -13.35 -4.86
C ILE A 56 2.48 -14.00 -5.87
N VAL A 57 2.41 -13.57 -7.13
CA VAL A 57 3.38 -13.94 -8.17
C VAL A 57 4.16 -12.69 -8.55
N GLU A 58 5.49 -12.79 -8.52
CA GLU A 58 6.37 -11.73 -9.01
C GLU A 58 7.30 -12.26 -10.11
N GLU A 59 7.47 -11.47 -11.17
CA GLU A 59 8.27 -11.84 -12.32
C GLU A 59 9.33 -10.77 -12.58
N HIS A 60 10.59 -11.18 -12.69
CA HIS A 60 11.71 -10.27 -12.98
C HIS A 60 12.72 -10.92 -13.91
N PHE A 61 13.71 -10.11 -14.33
CA PHE A 61 14.79 -10.56 -15.18
C PHE A 61 15.55 -11.75 -14.59
N LYS A 62 16.10 -12.58 -15.48
CA LYS A 62 16.69 -13.89 -15.13
C LYS A 62 17.71 -13.84 -14.00
N LEU A 63 18.52 -12.78 -13.93
CA LEU A 63 19.64 -12.68 -12.98
C LEU A 63 19.29 -11.94 -11.69
N LYS A 64 18.01 -11.59 -11.44
CA LYS A 64 17.63 -10.99 -10.17
C LYS A 64 17.76 -12.02 -9.04
N PRO A 65 18.67 -11.79 -8.06
CA PRO A 65 19.00 -12.82 -7.08
C PRO A 65 17.93 -12.99 -5.98
N GLU A 66 17.36 -11.86 -5.50
CA GLU A 66 16.44 -11.87 -4.38
C GLU A 66 14.98 -11.70 -4.79
N THR A 67 14.07 -12.09 -3.90
CA THR A 67 12.64 -11.80 -4.00
C THR A 67 12.42 -10.29 -4.12
N SER A 68 11.45 -9.89 -4.93
CA SER A 68 11.11 -8.48 -5.13
C SER A 68 10.74 -7.78 -3.82
N GLY A 69 11.38 -6.63 -3.53
CA GLY A 69 11.00 -5.79 -2.40
C GLY A 69 9.54 -5.32 -2.48
N THR A 70 9.01 -5.14 -3.69
CA THR A 70 7.59 -4.83 -3.92
C THR A 70 6.69 -6.00 -3.53
N ALA A 71 7.06 -7.24 -3.87
CA ALA A 71 6.29 -8.43 -3.46
C ALA A 71 6.28 -8.59 -1.93
N ILE A 72 7.41 -8.33 -1.28
CA ILE A 72 7.52 -8.31 0.19
C ILE A 72 6.62 -7.20 0.78
N GLN A 73 6.60 -6.00 0.17
CA GLN A 73 5.71 -4.92 0.59
C GLN A 73 4.23 -5.33 0.48
N ILE A 74 3.83 -5.97 -0.62
CA ILE A 74 2.46 -6.46 -0.82
C ILE A 74 2.12 -7.52 0.23
N SER A 75 3.01 -8.50 0.45
CA SER A 75 2.83 -9.57 1.45
C SER A 75 2.62 -8.98 2.85
N ASN A 76 3.50 -8.05 3.27
CA ASN A 76 3.38 -7.36 4.55
C ASN A 76 2.07 -6.56 4.67
N ALA A 77 1.66 -5.87 3.59
CA ALA A 77 0.43 -5.09 3.56
C ALA A 77 -0.84 -5.95 3.68
N LEU A 78 -0.75 -7.19 3.20
CA LEU A 78 -1.82 -8.19 3.27
C LEU A 78 -1.64 -9.17 4.45
N GLU A 79 -0.62 -8.99 5.29
CA GLU A 79 -0.34 -9.88 6.43
C GLU A 79 -0.26 -11.36 6.00
N LEU A 80 0.53 -11.61 4.96
CA LEU A 80 0.77 -12.95 4.41
C LEU A 80 2.16 -13.44 4.81
N GLU A 81 2.34 -14.76 4.83
CA GLU A 81 3.62 -15.38 5.06
C GLU A 81 4.52 -15.32 3.81
N PRO A 82 5.86 -15.38 3.96
CA PRO A 82 6.79 -15.33 2.82
C PRO A 82 6.53 -16.43 1.78
N GLU A 83 6.01 -17.58 2.19
CA GLU A 83 5.69 -18.74 1.37
C GLU A 83 4.57 -18.45 0.35
N ASN A 84 3.74 -17.43 0.59
CA ASN A 84 2.74 -16.97 -0.36
C ASN A 84 3.34 -16.20 -1.56
N ILE A 85 4.66 -15.94 -1.57
CA ILE A 85 5.31 -15.27 -2.69
C ILE A 85 5.96 -16.32 -3.61
N LYS A 86 5.54 -16.31 -4.89
CA LYS A 86 6.13 -17.14 -5.95
C LYS A 86 6.94 -16.24 -6.89
N SER A 87 8.21 -16.56 -7.06
CA SER A 87 9.13 -15.78 -7.90
C SER A 87 9.38 -16.46 -9.24
N ILE A 88 9.21 -15.73 -10.34
CA ILE A 88 9.55 -16.17 -11.68
C ILE A 88 10.73 -15.34 -12.17
N ARG A 89 11.73 -15.99 -12.79
CA ARG A 89 12.94 -15.37 -13.34
C ARG A 89 13.08 -15.72 -14.81
N ALA A 90 12.83 -14.73 -15.70
CA ALA A 90 12.87 -14.98 -17.13
C ALA A 90 13.31 -13.75 -17.91
N GLY A 91 14.17 -13.93 -18.92
CA GLY A 91 14.56 -12.91 -19.88
C GLY A 91 14.96 -11.58 -19.25
N GLY A 92 14.41 -10.51 -19.78
CA GLY A 92 14.63 -9.11 -19.35
C GLY A 92 13.40 -8.48 -18.70
N ILE A 93 12.52 -9.24 -18.07
CA ILE A 93 11.31 -8.72 -17.42
C ILE A 93 11.71 -7.64 -16.40
N ILE A 94 11.15 -6.45 -16.53
CA ILE A 94 11.47 -5.30 -15.67
C ILE A 94 10.88 -5.52 -14.27
N GLY A 95 9.61 -5.94 -14.21
CA GLY A 95 8.91 -6.26 -12.98
C GLY A 95 7.41 -6.40 -13.19
N VAL A 96 6.89 -7.58 -12.85
CA VAL A 96 5.46 -7.88 -12.82
C VAL A 96 5.10 -8.31 -11.41
N HIS A 97 3.96 -7.89 -10.93
CA HIS A 97 3.42 -8.31 -9.64
C HIS A 97 1.93 -8.64 -9.82
N GLU A 98 1.53 -9.80 -9.40
CA GLU A 98 0.14 -10.26 -9.44
C GLU A 98 -0.27 -10.74 -8.06
N ILE A 99 -1.46 -10.34 -7.60
CA ILE A 99 -2.11 -10.84 -6.40
C ILE A 99 -3.30 -11.68 -6.85
N ILE A 100 -3.33 -12.93 -6.43
CA ILE A 100 -4.35 -13.90 -6.79
C ILE A 100 -5.21 -14.16 -5.57
N PHE A 101 -6.50 -13.88 -5.65
CA PHE A 101 -7.50 -14.25 -4.65
C PHE A 101 -8.27 -15.46 -5.14
N GLY A 102 -8.07 -16.60 -4.49
CA GLY A 102 -8.79 -17.84 -4.76
C GLY A 102 -10.06 -17.94 -3.92
N PHE A 103 -11.21 -17.91 -4.58
CA PHE A 103 -12.50 -18.19 -3.98
C PHE A 103 -12.93 -19.62 -4.33
N PRO A 104 -13.91 -20.22 -3.65
CA PRO A 104 -14.39 -21.55 -3.99
C PRO A 104 -14.88 -21.71 -5.44
N PHE A 105 -15.44 -20.65 -6.04
CA PHE A 105 -16.05 -20.69 -7.37
C PHE A 105 -15.61 -19.60 -8.32
N GLN A 106 -14.62 -18.79 -7.94
CA GLN A 106 -14.06 -17.72 -8.78
C GLN A 106 -12.65 -17.39 -8.37
N THR A 107 -11.93 -16.70 -9.23
CA THR A 107 -10.61 -16.15 -8.93
C THR A 107 -10.59 -14.67 -9.31
N VAL A 108 -10.06 -13.83 -8.43
CA VAL A 108 -9.76 -12.42 -8.76
C VAL A 108 -8.26 -12.26 -8.85
N ARG A 109 -7.79 -11.59 -9.90
CA ARG A 109 -6.37 -11.30 -10.15
C ARG A 109 -6.16 -9.81 -10.30
N LEU A 110 -5.29 -9.26 -9.47
CA LEU A 110 -4.84 -7.87 -9.57
C LEU A 110 -3.40 -7.90 -10.06
N LYS A 111 -3.18 -7.43 -11.29
CA LYS A 111 -1.87 -7.47 -11.94
C LYS A 111 -1.36 -6.07 -12.25
N HIS A 112 -0.09 -5.84 -11.96
CA HIS A 112 0.67 -4.66 -12.32
C HIS A 112 1.93 -5.08 -13.06
N GLU A 113 2.26 -4.38 -14.14
CA GLU A 113 3.47 -4.57 -14.92
C GLU A 113 4.17 -3.24 -15.13
N SER A 114 5.46 -3.19 -14.80
CA SER A 114 6.32 -2.04 -15.08
C SER A 114 6.81 -2.12 -16.53
N ILE A 115 6.31 -1.24 -17.39
CA ILE A 115 6.72 -1.18 -18.80
C ILE A 115 8.02 -0.38 -18.94
N SER A 116 8.16 0.66 -18.12
CA SER A 116 9.36 1.50 -18.12
C SER A 116 9.64 2.08 -16.73
N ARG A 117 10.84 2.67 -16.57
CA ARG A 117 11.22 3.29 -15.28
C ARG A 117 10.62 4.66 -15.05
N GLU A 118 10.06 5.29 -16.06
CA GLU A 118 9.37 6.59 -15.98
C GLU A 118 8.16 6.53 -15.02
N ALA A 119 7.55 5.36 -14.86
CA ALA A 119 6.47 5.14 -13.88
C ALA A 119 6.86 5.52 -12.44
N PHE A 120 8.13 5.42 -12.07
CA PHE A 120 8.62 5.89 -10.77
C PHE A 120 8.67 7.42 -10.71
N GLY A 121 8.99 8.08 -11.83
CA GLY A 121 8.98 9.54 -11.95
C GLY A 121 7.57 10.11 -11.78
N ASP A 122 6.56 9.51 -12.42
CA ASP A 122 5.15 9.90 -12.29
C ASP A 122 4.67 9.74 -10.84
N GLY A 123 5.02 8.64 -10.20
CA GLY A 123 4.71 8.41 -8.79
C GLY A 123 5.40 9.41 -7.86
N ALA A 124 6.66 9.77 -8.15
CA ALA A 124 7.39 10.79 -7.37
C ALA A 124 6.75 12.16 -7.52
N LYS A 125 6.35 12.56 -8.74
CA LYS A 125 5.63 13.79 -9.02
C LYS A 125 4.34 13.86 -8.20
N PHE A 126 3.49 12.83 -8.30
CA PHE A 126 2.26 12.74 -7.52
C PHE A 126 2.54 12.86 -6.01
N ALA A 127 3.54 12.12 -5.50
CA ALA A 127 3.90 12.15 -4.09
C ALA A 127 4.29 13.54 -3.61
N VAL A 128 5.03 14.33 -4.42
CA VAL A 128 5.39 15.71 -4.10
C VAL A 128 4.14 16.60 -4.10
N GLU A 129 3.31 16.51 -5.15
CA GLU A 129 2.10 17.33 -5.30
C GLU A 129 1.10 17.10 -4.14
N GLU A 130 1.00 15.86 -3.64
CA GLU A 130 0.15 15.56 -2.50
C GLU A 130 0.80 15.93 -1.16
N LEU A 131 2.12 15.68 -1.01
CA LEU A 131 2.83 15.96 0.23
C LEU A 131 2.85 17.45 0.59
N VAL A 132 2.96 18.34 -0.41
CA VAL A 132 2.96 19.80 -0.16
C VAL A 132 1.65 20.30 0.43
N LYS A 133 0.55 19.61 0.22
CA LYS A 133 -0.78 19.94 0.75
C LYS A 133 -0.97 19.50 2.21
N GLN A 134 -0.09 18.65 2.72
CA GLN A 134 -0.20 18.09 4.07
C GLN A 134 0.40 19.04 5.13
N GLU A 135 0.13 18.74 6.41
CA GLU A 135 0.88 19.30 7.55
C GLU A 135 2.25 18.61 7.70
N ASN A 136 3.07 19.10 8.65
CA ASN A 136 4.27 18.35 9.05
C ASN A 136 3.87 16.95 9.54
N GLY A 137 4.60 15.94 9.13
CA GLY A 137 4.25 14.56 9.45
C GLY A 137 5.00 13.54 8.61
N PHE A 138 4.84 12.27 8.99
CA PHE A 138 5.42 11.13 8.31
C PHE A 138 4.31 10.37 7.56
N TYR A 139 4.44 10.23 6.25
CA TYR A 139 3.41 9.77 5.35
C TYR A 139 3.86 8.59 4.49
N SER A 140 2.91 7.79 4.04
CA SER A 140 3.07 6.74 3.02
C SER A 140 2.29 7.09 1.74
N MET A 141 2.60 6.40 0.63
CA MET A 141 1.83 6.52 -0.61
C MET A 141 0.38 6.09 -0.43
N GLU A 142 0.11 5.07 0.39
CA GLU A 142 -1.25 4.61 0.69
C GLU A 142 -2.09 5.73 1.34
N GLN A 143 -1.48 6.53 2.24
CA GLN A 143 -2.16 7.66 2.86
C GLN A 143 -2.44 8.80 1.88
N MET A 144 -1.57 8.99 0.88
CA MET A 144 -1.81 9.97 -0.18
C MET A 144 -2.91 9.54 -1.14
N LEU A 145 -2.97 8.26 -1.48
CA LEU A 145 -3.96 7.71 -2.41
C LEU A 145 -5.33 7.42 -1.77
N GLY A 146 -5.35 7.15 -0.47
CA GLY A 146 -6.58 6.77 0.23
C GLY A 146 -7.76 7.72 0.02
N PRO A 147 -7.61 9.05 0.10
CA PRO A 147 -8.69 9.99 -0.19
C PRO A 147 -9.30 9.82 -1.58
N TYR A 148 -8.47 9.63 -2.60
CA TYR A 148 -8.95 9.40 -3.98
C TYR A 148 -9.74 8.10 -4.10
N PHE A 149 -9.28 7.04 -3.44
CA PHE A 149 -9.96 5.76 -3.44
C PHE A 149 -11.35 5.85 -2.80
N ILE A 150 -11.49 6.63 -1.72
CA ILE A 150 -12.77 6.87 -1.06
C ILE A 150 -13.65 7.78 -1.92
N ASP A 151 -13.10 8.86 -2.45
CA ASP A 151 -13.84 9.88 -3.21
C ASP A 151 -14.42 9.32 -4.51
N SER A 152 -13.66 8.47 -5.21
CA SER A 152 -14.13 7.81 -6.43
C SER A 152 -15.29 6.83 -6.19
N ASN A 153 -15.50 6.39 -4.95
CA ASN A 153 -16.54 5.42 -4.59
C ASN A 153 -17.70 6.06 -3.79
N LYS A 154 -17.71 7.36 -3.58
CA LYS A 154 -18.74 8.05 -2.78
C LYS A 154 -20.17 7.80 -3.27
N GLU A 155 -20.39 7.74 -4.57
CA GLU A 155 -21.70 7.49 -5.17
C GLU A 155 -22.28 6.10 -4.86
N PHE A 156 -21.41 5.13 -4.57
CA PHE A 156 -21.80 3.75 -4.23
C PHE A 156 -22.01 3.57 -2.71
N MET A 157 -21.71 4.59 -1.90
CA MET A 157 -21.92 4.52 -0.46
C MET A 157 -23.36 4.81 -0.10
N PRO A 158 -23.98 4.05 0.83
CA PRO A 158 -25.29 4.37 1.37
C PRO A 158 -25.29 5.81 1.94
N LYS A 159 -26.28 6.62 1.62
CA LYS A 159 -26.36 8.03 2.07
C LYS A 159 -26.24 8.20 3.58
N SER A 160 -26.62 7.17 4.37
CA SER A 160 -26.49 7.14 5.82
C SER A 160 -25.05 6.93 6.31
N GLN A 161 -24.14 6.46 5.46
CA GLN A 161 -22.74 6.16 5.80
C GLN A 161 -21.74 7.09 5.10
N ALA A 162 -22.22 7.97 4.24
CA ALA A 162 -21.35 8.95 3.60
C ALA A 162 -20.70 9.82 4.69
N PRO A 163 -19.34 9.91 4.75
CA PRO A 163 -18.70 10.74 5.73
C PRO A 163 -19.18 12.18 5.54
N LYS A 164 -19.70 12.80 6.61
CA LYS A 164 -20.05 14.22 6.61
C LYS A 164 -18.74 15.01 6.56
N LEU A 165 -18.21 15.22 5.35
CA LEU A 165 -17.11 16.13 5.12
C LEU A 165 -17.63 17.55 5.27
N SER A 166 -17.46 18.11 6.46
CA SER A 166 -17.59 19.57 6.62
C SER A 166 -16.38 20.20 5.93
N LEU A 167 -16.63 20.96 4.86
CA LEU A 167 -15.64 21.88 4.32
C LEU A 167 -15.15 22.78 5.47
N GLY A 168 -13.93 22.57 5.96
CA GLY A 168 -13.31 23.48 6.92
C GLY A 168 -12.63 22.90 8.13
N LYS A 169 -12.70 21.60 8.41
CA LYS A 169 -11.89 20.98 9.47
C LYS A 169 -11.16 19.77 8.94
N ARG A 170 -9.84 19.88 8.92
CA ARG A 170 -8.89 18.79 8.64
C ARG A 170 -9.29 17.56 9.43
N VAL A 171 -9.65 16.51 8.74
CA VAL A 171 -9.84 15.20 9.34
C VAL A 171 -8.44 14.62 9.54
N SER A 172 -7.87 14.84 10.73
CA SER A 172 -6.90 13.91 11.28
C SER A 172 -7.65 12.58 11.41
N LEU A 173 -7.48 11.72 10.44
CA LEU A 173 -8.12 10.42 10.41
C LEU A 173 -7.63 9.63 11.62
N LYS A 174 -8.46 9.52 12.64
CA LYS A 174 -8.32 8.56 13.75
C LYS A 174 -8.53 7.12 13.25
N LEU A 175 -7.96 6.77 12.12
CA LEU A 175 -7.90 5.39 11.63
C LEU A 175 -6.95 4.53 12.45
N THR A 176 -6.03 5.15 13.21
CA THR A 176 -5.09 4.43 14.08
C THR A 176 -5.69 3.95 15.39
N GLN A 177 -6.77 4.52 15.88
CA GLN A 177 -7.35 4.09 17.19
C GLN A 177 -8.35 2.93 17.06
N GLY A 178 -9.04 2.80 15.94
CA GLY A 178 -9.94 1.67 15.70
C GLY A 178 -9.21 0.35 15.44
N PHE A 179 -8.05 0.40 14.81
CA PHE A 179 -7.25 -0.78 14.50
C PHE A 179 -6.58 -1.40 15.75
N ASN A 180 -6.10 -0.57 16.68
CA ASN A 180 -5.48 -1.06 17.92
C ASN A 180 -6.49 -1.65 18.91
N SER A 181 -7.76 -1.26 18.87
CA SER A 181 -8.79 -1.83 19.78
C SER A 181 -9.26 -3.22 19.35
N LEU A 182 -9.16 -3.54 18.06
CA LEU A 182 -9.48 -4.89 17.54
C LEU A 182 -8.36 -5.91 17.79
N LEU A 183 -7.10 -5.46 17.76
CA LEU A 183 -5.94 -6.32 18.09
C LEU A 183 -5.91 -6.72 19.57
N ASN A 184 -6.27 -5.81 20.49
CA ASN A 184 -6.26 -6.13 21.92
C ASN A 184 -7.42 -7.05 22.38
N ARG A 185 -8.47 -7.23 21.60
CA ARG A 185 -9.55 -8.18 21.93
C ARG A 185 -9.29 -9.62 21.51
N ARG A 186 -8.29 -9.88 20.66
CA ARG A 186 -7.93 -11.24 20.24
C ARG A 186 -6.78 -11.90 21.03
N MET A 187 -6.07 -11.13 21.85
CA MET A 187 -4.92 -11.65 22.64
C MET A 187 -5.25 -11.94 24.12
N GLY A 188 -6.52 -11.83 24.53
CA GLY A 188 -6.96 -12.09 25.90
C GLY A 188 -7.97 -13.22 26.01
N GLY A 189 -7.57 -14.44 25.64
CA GLY A 189 -8.42 -15.62 25.83
C GLY A 189 -7.67 -16.91 25.57
N LYS A 190 -6.98 -17.37 26.61
CA LYS A 190 -6.43 -18.71 26.83
C LYS A 190 -6.02 -19.53 25.62
#